data_75ebbe954f1766b7f4c80651f1494385
#
_entry.id   75ebbe954f1766b7f4c80651f1494385
#
_cell.length_a   1.000
_cell.length_b   1.000
_cell.length_c   1.000
_cell.angle_alpha   90.00
_cell.angle_beta   90.00
_cell.angle_gamma   90.00
#
_symmetry.space_group_name_H-M   'P 1'
#
loop_
_entity.id
_entity.type
_entity.pdbx_description
1 polymer ?
#
loop_
_entity_poly.entity_id
_entity_poly.type
_entity_poly.pdbx_seq_one_letter_code
_entity_poly.pdbx_strand_id
1 'polypeptide(L)'
;METKDVILQLRTQKGLSQDELAEKIMVTRQAVSRWENGETVPNTETLKLLSQEFDVSINTLLGAPRQLVCQCCGMPLEDAIISHNSDGTLNEDYCKWCYADGTYTYSSMDDLIDVCVQHMTNEAFTEEQARAYMKKLLPTLNSWKRYDELSDHGQFEAFKRQLVQEINHLHVEGMPKLEKLNALVGQYVNLAYPLPSGLAVKFLNDQTTYLGCQLE
;
A
#
# COMPACT_ATOMS: atom_id res chain seq x y z
N MET A 1 2.98 20.68 -13.92
CA MET A 1 4.45 20.68 -14.06
C MET A 1 4.79 19.46 -14.88
N GLU A 2 5.79 19.48 -15.77
CA GLU A 2 6.17 18.28 -16.51
C GLU A 2 7.20 17.45 -15.74
N THR A 3 7.32 16.16 -16.01
CA THR A 3 8.28 15.25 -15.35
C THR A 3 9.72 15.81 -15.36
N LYS A 4 10.16 16.44 -16.44
CA LYS A 4 11.48 17.07 -16.55
C LYS A 4 11.71 18.13 -15.49
N ASP A 5 10.69 19.00 -15.27
CA ASP A 5 10.78 20.10 -14.31
C ASP A 5 10.81 19.58 -12.88
N VAL A 6 10.05 18.51 -12.60
CA VAL A 6 10.01 17.87 -11.29
C VAL A 6 11.36 17.23 -10.95
N ILE A 7 11.95 16.46 -11.89
CA ILE A 7 13.26 15.83 -11.67
C ILE A 7 14.34 16.88 -11.42
N LEU A 8 14.39 17.94 -12.26
CA LEU A 8 15.34 19.05 -12.09
C LEU A 8 15.16 19.74 -10.74
N GLN A 9 13.92 20.03 -10.35
CA GLN A 9 13.61 20.67 -9.07
C GLN A 9 14.05 19.81 -7.89
N LEU A 10 13.67 18.53 -7.84
CA LEU A 10 14.00 17.63 -6.74
C LEU A 10 15.52 17.43 -6.61
N ARG A 11 16.22 17.23 -7.73
CA ARG A 11 17.67 17.11 -7.73
C ARG A 11 18.35 18.36 -7.17
N THR A 12 17.93 19.53 -7.62
CA THR A 12 18.50 20.81 -7.16
C THR A 12 18.19 21.11 -5.70
N GLN A 13 16.98 20.78 -5.23
CA GLN A 13 16.61 20.87 -3.81
C GLN A 13 17.48 19.99 -2.91
N LYS A 14 17.85 18.79 -3.38
CA LYS A 14 18.81 17.92 -2.67
C LYS A 14 20.29 18.35 -2.86
N GLY A 15 20.57 19.39 -3.61
CA GLY A 15 21.92 19.85 -3.87
C GLY A 15 22.77 18.92 -4.72
N LEU A 16 22.16 17.98 -5.44
CA LEU A 16 22.87 16.98 -6.25
C LEU A 16 23.21 17.54 -7.63
N SER A 17 24.40 17.22 -8.14
CA SER A 17 24.75 17.34 -9.56
C SER A 17 24.07 16.24 -10.39
N GLN A 18 24.06 16.38 -11.72
CA GLN A 18 23.56 15.32 -12.60
C GLN A 18 24.39 14.02 -12.49
N ASP A 19 25.70 14.15 -12.25
CA ASP A 19 26.60 13.01 -12.06
C ASP A 19 26.27 12.27 -10.75
N GLU A 20 26.11 12.99 -9.64
CA GLU A 20 25.76 12.39 -8.35
C GLU A 20 24.39 11.70 -8.36
N LEU A 21 23.38 12.31 -9.00
CA LEU A 21 22.10 11.66 -9.16
C LEU A 21 22.23 10.37 -10.00
N ALA A 22 22.97 10.45 -11.11
CA ALA A 22 23.18 9.30 -11.99
C ALA A 22 23.86 8.13 -11.28
N GLU A 23 24.87 8.42 -10.44
CA GLU A 23 25.55 7.40 -9.62
C GLU A 23 24.59 6.74 -8.62
N LYS A 24 23.80 7.54 -7.90
CA LYS A 24 22.86 7.05 -6.89
C LYS A 24 21.80 6.10 -7.44
N ILE A 25 21.29 6.37 -8.64
CA ILE A 25 20.25 5.55 -9.28
C ILE A 25 20.80 4.61 -10.38
N MET A 26 22.12 4.45 -10.44
CA MET A 26 22.82 3.54 -11.34
C MET A 26 22.49 3.73 -12.84
N VAL A 27 22.47 4.98 -13.29
CA VAL A 27 22.27 5.35 -14.71
C VAL A 27 23.43 6.20 -15.20
N THR A 28 23.41 6.60 -16.46
CA THR A 28 24.40 7.53 -17.00
C THR A 28 24.00 8.98 -16.75
N ARG A 29 24.98 9.89 -16.56
CA ARG A 29 24.72 11.33 -16.51
C ARG A 29 23.94 11.83 -17.74
N GLN A 30 24.23 11.28 -18.91
CA GLN A 30 23.52 11.65 -20.15
C GLN A 30 22.03 11.31 -20.08
N ALA A 31 21.65 10.22 -19.40
CA ALA A 31 20.24 9.87 -19.18
C ALA A 31 19.55 10.96 -18.32
N VAL A 32 20.16 11.35 -17.19
CA VAL A 32 19.65 12.43 -16.34
C VAL A 32 19.51 13.74 -17.13
N SER A 33 20.55 14.12 -17.89
CA SER A 33 20.51 15.34 -18.73
C SER A 33 19.37 15.31 -19.75
N ARG A 34 19.12 14.17 -20.42
CA ARG A 34 18.04 14.03 -21.39
C ARG A 34 16.65 14.15 -20.75
N TRP A 35 16.49 13.63 -19.53
CA TRP A 35 15.24 13.74 -18.81
C TRP A 35 14.96 15.20 -18.43
N GLU A 36 15.94 15.90 -17.89
CA GLU A 36 15.83 17.31 -17.48
C GLU A 36 15.62 18.26 -18.67
N ASN A 37 16.12 17.90 -19.85
CA ASN A 37 15.88 18.64 -21.10
C ASN A 37 14.55 18.24 -21.76
N GLY A 38 13.87 17.20 -21.29
CA GLY A 38 12.62 16.69 -21.87
C GLY A 38 12.81 15.92 -23.17
N GLU A 39 14.04 15.48 -23.50
CA GLU A 39 14.34 14.70 -24.70
C GLU A 39 13.81 13.26 -24.57
N THR A 40 13.85 12.72 -23.35
CA THR A 40 13.31 11.39 -22.99
C THR A 40 12.65 11.42 -21.63
N VAL A 41 11.84 10.40 -21.34
CA VAL A 41 11.21 10.21 -20.04
C VAL A 41 11.84 8.94 -19.39
N PRO A 42 12.09 8.95 -18.07
CA PRO A 42 12.52 7.75 -17.36
C PRO A 42 11.53 6.60 -17.55
N ASN A 43 12.02 5.38 -17.69
CA ASN A 43 11.14 4.19 -17.68
C ASN A 43 10.64 3.89 -16.27
N THR A 44 9.69 2.94 -16.14
CA THR A 44 9.04 2.61 -14.87
C THR A 44 10.05 2.20 -13.78
N GLU A 45 11.06 1.42 -14.10
CA GLU A 45 12.06 0.99 -13.12
C GLU A 45 12.91 2.17 -12.65
N THR A 46 13.29 3.06 -13.55
CA THR A 46 14.01 4.29 -13.19
C THR A 46 13.13 5.24 -12.36
N LEU A 47 11.82 5.33 -12.66
CA LEU A 47 10.90 6.13 -11.84
C LEU A 47 10.80 5.60 -10.41
N LYS A 48 10.84 4.29 -10.20
CA LYS A 48 10.89 3.69 -8.85
C LYS A 48 12.18 4.08 -8.10
N LEU A 49 13.33 4.04 -8.77
CA LEU A 49 14.60 4.45 -8.18
C LEU A 49 14.62 5.94 -7.84
N LEU A 50 14.08 6.79 -8.72
CA LEU A 50 13.95 8.22 -8.46
C LEU A 50 12.97 8.50 -7.31
N SER A 51 11.87 7.75 -7.22
CA SER A 51 10.91 7.82 -6.14
C SER A 51 11.58 7.53 -4.78
N GLN A 52 12.36 6.47 -4.71
CA GLN A 52 13.14 6.11 -3.51
C GLN A 52 14.21 7.15 -3.17
N GLU A 53 15.00 7.58 -4.17
CA GLU A 53 16.08 8.56 -3.93
C GLU A 53 15.54 9.91 -3.47
N PHE A 54 14.43 10.35 -4.03
CA PHE A 54 13.83 11.64 -3.69
C PHE A 54 12.82 11.59 -2.55
N ASP A 55 12.36 10.40 -2.16
CA ASP A 55 11.29 10.18 -1.18
C ASP A 55 9.99 10.89 -1.58
N VAL A 56 9.60 10.70 -2.84
CA VAL A 56 8.35 11.23 -3.42
C VAL A 56 7.64 10.15 -4.22
N SER A 57 6.32 10.24 -4.32
CA SER A 57 5.53 9.30 -5.12
C SER A 57 5.90 9.35 -6.62
N ILE A 58 5.71 8.23 -7.32
CA ILE A 58 5.80 8.22 -8.79
C ILE A 58 4.78 9.19 -9.39
N ASN A 59 3.62 9.32 -8.77
CA ASN A 59 2.59 10.27 -9.15
C ASN A 59 3.12 11.72 -9.14
N THR A 60 3.88 12.09 -8.13
CA THR A 60 4.57 13.41 -8.05
C THR A 60 5.60 13.55 -9.15
N LEU A 61 6.44 12.53 -9.39
CA LEU A 61 7.46 12.54 -10.46
C LEU A 61 6.87 12.72 -11.85
N LEU A 62 5.66 12.21 -12.10
CA LEU A 62 4.97 12.36 -13.38
C LEU A 62 4.42 13.79 -13.61
N GLY A 63 4.44 14.65 -12.59
CA GLY A 63 4.15 16.09 -12.72
C GLY A 63 2.68 16.45 -12.98
N ALA A 64 1.80 15.47 -13.08
CA ALA A 64 0.35 15.64 -13.20
C ALA A 64 -0.32 14.87 -12.05
N PRO A 65 -0.26 15.37 -10.81
CA PRO A 65 -0.64 14.61 -9.65
C PRO A 65 -2.13 14.25 -9.69
N ARG A 66 -2.42 12.97 -9.77
CA ARG A 66 -3.72 12.44 -9.41
C ARG A 66 -3.85 12.53 -7.90
N GLN A 67 -4.98 13.03 -7.39
CA GLN A 67 -5.21 13.02 -5.95
C GLN A 67 -5.26 11.57 -5.45
N LEU A 68 -4.19 11.15 -4.79
CA LEU A 68 -4.14 9.87 -4.09
C LEU A 68 -4.95 9.98 -2.80
N VAL A 69 -5.59 8.88 -2.39
CA VAL A 69 -6.31 8.77 -1.13
C VAL A 69 -5.93 7.48 -0.42
N CYS A 70 -5.79 7.56 0.89
CA CYS A 70 -5.49 6.39 1.71
C CYS A 70 -6.61 5.36 1.60
N GLN A 71 -6.29 4.15 1.20
CA GLN A 71 -7.24 3.04 1.01
C GLN A 71 -7.72 2.43 2.33
N CYS A 72 -7.26 2.96 3.47
CA CYS A 72 -7.73 2.57 4.80
C CYS A 72 -8.63 3.65 5.43
N CYS A 73 -8.20 4.91 5.52
CA CYS A 73 -8.99 5.98 6.17
C CYS A 73 -9.59 7.01 5.19
N GLY A 74 -9.22 6.97 3.90
CA GLY A 74 -9.74 7.87 2.88
C GLY A 74 -9.16 9.28 2.87
N MET A 75 -8.18 9.59 3.74
CA MET A 75 -7.55 10.90 3.72
C MET A 75 -6.74 11.11 2.43
N PRO A 76 -6.68 12.35 1.90
CA PRO A 76 -5.76 12.68 0.82
C PRO A 76 -4.32 12.34 1.18
N LEU A 77 -3.55 11.81 0.22
CA LEU A 77 -2.14 11.49 0.40
C LEU A 77 -1.27 12.55 -0.26
N GLU A 78 -0.30 13.04 0.50
CA GLU A 78 0.81 13.87 0.07
C GLU A 78 2.12 13.13 0.39
N ASP A 79 3.21 13.40 -0.32
CA ASP A 79 4.48 12.67 -0.18
C ASP A 79 4.95 12.57 1.28
N ALA A 80 4.77 13.61 2.09
CA ALA A 80 5.17 13.64 3.50
C ALA A 80 4.40 12.67 4.43
N ILE A 81 3.26 12.14 3.97
CA ILE A 81 2.39 11.28 4.77
C ILE A 81 2.11 9.92 4.14
N ILE A 82 2.61 9.68 2.93
CA ILE A 82 2.60 8.35 2.32
C ILE A 82 3.40 7.37 3.19
N SER A 83 2.92 6.15 3.31
CA SER A 83 3.59 5.11 4.09
C SER A 83 4.74 4.45 3.31
N HIS A 84 5.56 3.66 4.01
CA HIS A 84 6.61 2.86 3.42
C HIS A 84 6.34 1.37 3.64
N ASN A 85 6.74 0.57 2.68
CA ASN A 85 6.80 -0.88 2.80
C ASN A 85 8.03 -1.29 3.63
N SER A 86 8.09 -2.55 4.06
CA SER A 86 9.22 -3.09 4.83
C SER A 86 10.57 -3.04 4.10
N ASP A 87 10.56 -2.92 2.78
CA ASP A 87 11.75 -2.75 1.94
C ASP A 87 12.17 -1.28 1.73
N GLY A 88 11.47 -0.34 2.38
CA GLY A 88 11.69 1.10 2.27
C GLY A 88 11.08 1.77 1.04
N THR A 89 10.37 1.05 0.18
CA THR A 89 9.65 1.65 -0.95
C THR A 89 8.40 2.37 -0.47
N LEU A 90 8.02 3.47 -1.15
CA LEU A 90 6.77 4.18 -0.88
C LEU A 90 5.56 3.29 -1.20
N ASN A 91 4.56 3.32 -0.32
CA ASN A 91 3.28 2.66 -0.52
C ASN A 91 2.20 3.73 -0.76
N GLU A 92 1.93 4.02 -2.03
CA GLU A 92 0.99 5.08 -2.46
C GLU A 92 -0.49 4.77 -2.14
N ASP A 93 -0.80 3.59 -1.59
CA ASP A 93 -2.15 3.21 -1.20
C ASP A 93 -2.51 3.61 0.23
N TYR A 94 -1.52 3.87 1.10
CA TYR A 94 -1.77 4.09 2.53
C TYR A 94 -1.01 5.29 3.10
N CYS A 95 -1.60 5.92 4.12
CA CYS A 95 -0.88 6.87 4.94
C CYS A 95 -0.09 6.16 6.05
N LYS A 96 0.96 6.82 6.54
CA LYS A 96 1.86 6.31 7.60
C LYS A 96 1.17 6.00 8.93
N TRP A 97 -0.04 6.49 9.16
CA TRP A 97 -0.83 6.18 10.36
C TRP A 97 -1.69 4.93 10.22
N CYS A 98 -2.02 4.55 8.98
CA CYS A 98 -2.81 3.35 8.71
C CYS A 98 -1.97 2.13 8.38
N TYR A 99 -0.78 2.36 7.83
CA TYR A 99 0.16 1.31 7.44
C TYR A 99 1.59 1.79 7.66
N ALA A 100 2.42 0.99 8.29
CA ALA A 100 3.84 1.26 8.47
C ALA A 100 4.63 -0.05 8.55
N ASP A 101 5.78 -0.11 7.88
CA ASP A 101 6.74 -1.21 7.93
C ASP A 101 6.12 -2.60 7.68
N GLY A 102 5.21 -2.69 6.72
CA GLY A 102 4.54 -3.94 6.38
C GLY A 102 3.34 -4.29 7.26
N THR A 103 2.92 -3.41 8.20
CA THR A 103 1.88 -3.71 9.18
C THR A 103 0.74 -2.69 9.13
N TYR A 104 -0.50 -3.17 9.17
CA TYR A 104 -1.68 -2.33 9.32
C TYR A 104 -1.91 -1.96 10.78
N THR A 105 -2.20 -0.68 11.05
CA THR A 105 -2.47 -0.17 12.40
C THR A 105 -3.85 -0.57 12.91
N TYR A 106 -4.84 -0.56 12.01
CA TYR A 106 -6.24 -0.81 12.38
C TYR A 106 -6.73 -2.15 11.86
N SER A 107 -7.28 -2.96 12.76
CA SER A 107 -7.95 -4.22 12.46
C SER A 107 -9.49 -4.13 12.55
N SER A 108 -10.00 -3.03 13.11
CA SER A 108 -11.41 -2.75 13.29
C SER A 108 -11.80 -1.44 12.61
N MET A 109 -12.89 -1.46 11.86
CA MET A 109 -13.46 -0.26 11.24
C MET A 109 -13.97 0.72 12.30
N ASP A 110 -14.54 0.22 13.39
CA ASP A 110 -15.08 1.07 14.45
C ASP A 110 -13.97 1.83 15.18
N ASP A 111 -12.83 1.18 15.47
CA ASP A 111 -11.67 1.83 16.08
C ASP A 111 -11.13 2.96 15.19
N LEU A 112 -11.05 2.71 13.89
CA LEU A 112 -10.63 3.73 12.93
C LEU A 112 -11.63 4.89 12.86
N ILE A 113 -12.94 4.59 12.87
CA ILE A 113 -13.99 5.63 12.89
C ILE A 113 -13.82 6.53 14.09
N ASP A 114 -13.61 5.97 15.28
CA ASP A 114 -13.45 6.74 16.50
C ASP A 114 -12.24 7.69 16.44
N VAL A 115 -11.11 7.21 15.91
CA VAL A 115 -9.92 8.04 15.70
C VAL A 115 -10.17 9.12 14.65
N CYS A 116 -10.76 8.77 13.50
CA CYS A 116 -11.05 9.75 12.44
C CYS A 116 -12.01 10.84 12.93
N VAL A 117 -13.05 10.48 13.66
CA VAL A 117 -14.03 11.41 14.22
C VAL A 117 -13.35 12.44 15.13
N GLN A 118 -12.44 12.02 16.02
CA GLN A 118 -11.70 12.94 16.90
C GLN A 118 -10.93 14.02 16.12
N HIS A 119 -10.40 13.67 14.94
CA HIS A 119 -9.62 14.60 14.11
C HIS A 119 -10.46 15.42 13.12
N MET A 120 -11.65 14.94 12.76
CA MET A 120 -12.52 15.59 11.77
C MET A 120 -13.52 16.56 12.38
N THR A 121 -13.84 16.38 13.66
CA THR A 121 -14.87 17.19 14.36
C THR A 121 -14.37 18.62 14.60
N ASN A 122 -15.20 19.59 14.22
CA ASN A 122 -15.01 21.01 14.45
C ASN A 122 -16.37 21.74 14.52
N GLU A 123 -16.38 23.07 14.64
CA GLU A 123 -17.60 23.86 14.73
C GLU A 123 -18.57 23.68 13.53
N ALA A 124 -18.04 23.39 12.34
CA ALA A 124 -18.81 23.22 11.11
C ALA A 124 -19.15 21.76 10.80
N PHE A 125 -18.48 20.80 11.43
CA PHE A 125 -18.63 19.36 11.16
C PHE A 125 -18.72 18.58 12.46
N THR A 126 -19.95 18.22 12.83
CA THR A 126 -20.24 17.57 14.13
C THR A 126 -19.74 16.13 14.18
N GLU A 127 -19.59 15.59 15.38
CA GLU A 127 -19.21 14.18 15.60
C GLU A 127 -20.16 13.21 14.89
N GLU A 128 -21.48 13.47 14.95
CA GLU A 128 -22.48 12.63 14.30
C GLU A 128 -22.30 12.64 12.77
N GLN A 129 -22.07 13.82 12.18
CA GLN A 129 -21.81 13.97 10.75
C GLN A 129 -20.52 13.28 10.33
N ALA A 130 -19.45 13.44 11.10
CA ALA A 130 -18.16 12.79 10.85
C ALA A 130 -18.30 11.26 10.91
N ARG A 131 -18.97 10.73 11.91
CA ARG A 131 -19.24 9.30 12.07
C ARG A 131 -20.10 8.74 10.93
N ALA A 132 -21.16 9.44 10.55
CA ALA A 132 -22.00 9.04 9.42
C ALA A 132 -21.23 9.06 8.09
N TYR A 133 -20.37 10.07 7.89
CA TYR A 133 -19.51 10.15 6.72
C TYR A 133 -18.52 8.97 6.65
N MET A 134 -17.82 8.68 7.75
CA MET A 134 -16.85 7.58 7.80
C MET A 134 -17.51 6.21 7.59
N LYS A 135 -18.66 5.97 8.21
CA LYS A 135 -19.44 4.73 7.98
C LYS A 135 -19.86 4.53 6.54
N LYS A 136 -20.07 5.60 5.78
CA LYS A 136 -20.38 5.54 4.35
C LYS A 136 -19.12 5.39 3.49
N LEU A 137 -18.02 6.05 3.87
CA LEU A 137 -16.79 6.06 3.10
C LEU A 137 -15.99 4.75 3.22
N LEU A 138 -15.74 4.30 4.46
CA LEU A 138 -14.80 3.20 4.72
C LEU A 138 -15.14 1.92 3.95
N PRO A 139 -16.39 1.45 3.86
CA PRO A 139 -16.69 0.24 3.09
C PRO A 139 -16.34 0.33 1.59
N THR A 140 -16.16 1.54 1.05
CA THR A 140 -15.77 1.73 -0.36
C THR A 140 -14.27 1.62 -0.60
N LEU A 141 -13.47 1.66 0.47
CA LEU A 141 -12.00 1.62 0.42
C LEU A 141 -11.49 0.18 0.42
N ASN A 142 -10.36 -0.05 -0.23
CA ASN A 142 -9.83 -1.40 -0.45
C ASN A 142 -9.56 -2.18 0.85
N SER A 143 -9.10 -1.51 1.92
CA SER A 143 -8.84 -2.16 3.22
C SER A 143 -10.08 -2.73 3.90
N TRP A 144 -11.26 -2.24 3.56
CA TRP A 144 -12.51 -2.57 4.25
C TRP A 144 -13.51 -3.32 3.38
N LYS A 145 -13.15 -3.63 2.14
CA LYS A 145 -13.98 -4.52 1.30
C LYS A 145 -14.08 -5.86 1.98
N ARG A 146 -15.29 -6.23 2.33
CA ARG A 146 -15.55 -7.49 3.02
C ARG A 146 -15.49 -8.67 2.07
N TYR A 147 -15.15 -9.85 2.58
CA TYR A 147 -15.21 -11.12 1.83
C TYR A 147 -16.61 -11.46 1.34
N ASP A 148 -17.63 -11.10 2.14
CA ASP A 148 -19.03 -11.32 1.84
C ASP A 148 -19.58 -10.33 0.79
N GLU A 149 -18.92 -9.19 0.59
CA GLU A 149 -19.20 -8.20 -0.46
C GLU A 149 -18.43 -8.46 -1.76
N LEU A 150 -17.51 -9.42 -1.77
CA LEU A 150 -17.07 -10.05 -3.00
C LEU A 150 -18.29 -10.77 -3.58
N SER A 151 -19.15 -10.00 -4.20
CA SER A 151 -20.47 -10.39 -4.70
C SER A 151 -20.42 -11.45 -5.79
N ASP A 152 -19.24 -11.86 -6.20
CA ASP A 152 -19.01 -13.04 -7.00
C ASP A 152 -18.53 -14.18 -6.08
N HIS A 153 -19.52 -14.92 -5.58
CA HIS A 153 -19.31 -16.16 -4.84
C HIS A 153 -18.30 -17.11 -5.55
N GLY A 154 -18.23 -17.03 -6.87
CA GLY A 154 -17.29 -17.78 -7.69
C GLY A 154 -15.83 -17.36 -7.50
N GLN A 155 -15.55 -16.07 -7.41
CA GLN A 155 -14.19 -15.56 -7.19
C GLN A 155 -13.69 -15.88 -5.78
N PHE A 156 -14.54 -15.76 -4.77
CA PHE A 156 -14.20 -16.11 -3.41
C PHE A 156 -13.91 -17.63 -3.25
N GLU A 157 -14.74 -18.48 -3.83
CA GLU A 157 -14.52 -19.93 -3.80
C GLU A 157 -13.31 -20.35 -4.64
N ALA A 158 -12.98 -19.63 -5.72
CA ALA A 158 -11.74 -19.84 -6.46
C ALA A 158 -10.51 -19.46 -5.63
N PHE A 159 -10.54 -18.31 -4.95
CA PHE A 159 -9.49 -17.85 -4.04
C PHE A 159 -9.28 -18.84 -2.87
N LYS A 160 -10.34 -19.29 -2.22
CA LYS A 160 -10.27 -20.31 -1.17
C LYS A 160 -9.58 -21.60 -1.67
N ARG A 161 -9.99 -22.10 -2.84
CA ARG A 161 -9.41 -23.33 -3.42
C ARG A 161 -7.92 -23.15 -3.70
N GLN A 162 -7.52 -22.00 -4.25
CA GLN A 162 -6.12 -21.71 -4.51
C GLN A 162 -5.31 -21.62 -3.21
N LEU A 163 -5.83 -20.92 -2.20
CA LEU A 163 -5.18 -20.82 -0.89
C LEU A 163 -5.01 -22.20 -0.22
N VAL A 164 -6.05 -23.05 -0.28
CA VAL A 164 -6.00 -24.43 0.24
C VAL A 164 -4.96 -25.27 -0.51
N GLN A 165 -4.86 -25.14 -1.83
CA GLN A 165 -3.85 -25.85 -2.62
C GLN A 165 -2.43 -25.43 -2.24
N GLU A 166 -2.18 -24.14 -2.09
CA GLU A 166 -0.88 -23.62 -1.67
C GLU A 166 -0.50 -24.04 -0.24
N ILE A 167 -1.46 -24.00 0.69
CA ILE A 167 -1.26 -24.49 2.06
C ILE A 167 -0.90 -25.99 2.06
N ASN A 168 -1.59 -26.80 1.26
CA ASN A 168 -1.30 -28.23 1.12
C ASN A 168 0.08 -28.47 0.49
N HIS A 169 0.46 -27.65 -0.50
CA HIS A 169 1.79 -27.73 -1.12
C HIS A 169 2.90 -27.44 -0.11
N LEU A 170 2.74 -26.38 0.69
CA LEU A 170 3.66 -26.05 1.78
C LEU A 170 3.78 -27.14 2.84
N HIS A 171 2.73 -27.92 3.04
CA HIS A 171 2.71 -29.05 3.98
C HIS A 171 3.61 -30.21 3.54
N VAL A 172 3.70 -30.44 2.24
CA VAL A 172 4.51 -31.53 1.65
C VAL A 172 6.01 -31.22 1.72
N GLU A 173 6.41 -29.95 1.71
CA GLU A 173 7.81 -29.53 1.70
C GLU A 173 8.49 -29.39 3.07
N GLY A 174 7.79 -29.71 4.18
CA GLY A 174 8.40 -29.80 5.52
C GLY A 174 8.93 -28.51 6.13
N MET A 175 8.42 -27.37 5.72
CA MET A 175 8.87 -26.05 6.22
C MET A 175 8.15 -25.59 7.50
N PRO A 176 8.77 -24.69 8.31
CA PRO A 176 8.13 -24.09 9.46
C PRO A 176 6.80 -23.45 9.04
N LYS A 177 5.70 -24.04 9.50
CA LYS A 177 4.34 -23.72 9.05
C LYS A 177 3.97 -22.25 9.19
N LEU A 178 4.39 -21.61 10.27
CA LEU A 178 3.92 -20.30 10.68
C LEU A 178 4.49 -19.15 9.81
N GLU A 179 5.78 -19.15 9.53
CA GLU A 179 6.42 -18.09 8.73
C GLU A 179 5.93 -18.09 7.27
N LYS A 180 5.79 -19.31 6.69
CA LYS A 180 5.30 -19.40 5.31
C LYS A 180 3.80 -19.14 5.18
N LEU A 181 2.99 -19.56 6.15
CA LEU A 181 1.58 -19.21 6.17
C LEU A 181 1.41 -17.70 6.30
N ASN A 182 2.17 -17.04 7.16
CA ASN A 182 2.14 -15.58 7.28
C ASN A 182 2.62 -14.87 5.99
N ALA A 183 3.67 -15.38 5.35
CA ALA A 183 4.13 -14.84 4.08
C ALA A 183 3.10 -15.07 2.96
N LEU A 184 2.47 -16.25 2.90
CA LEU A 184 1.44 -16.58 1.93
C LEU A 184 0.19 -15.71 2.12
N VAL A 185 -0.24 -15.52 3.37
CA VAL A 185 -1.34 -14.62 3.73
C VAL A 185 -1.03 -13.20 3.32
N GLY A 186 0.14 -12.70 3.67
CA GLY A 186 0.58 -11.37 3.25
C GLY A 186 0.56 -11.23 1.73
N GLN A 187 1.04 -12.23 1.01
CA GLN A 187 1.06 -12.23 -0.44
C GLN A 187 -0.34 -12.25 -1.06
N TYR A 188 -1.24 -13.13 -0.61
CA TYR A 188 -2.59 -13.26 -1.19
C TYR A 188 -3.55 -12.18 -0.70
N VAL A 189 -3.46 -11.79 0.56
CA VAL A 189 -4.29 -10.73 1.13
C VAL A 189 -3.89 -9.36 0.57
N ASN A 190 -2.59 -9.06 0.44
CA ASN A 190 -2.14 -7.78 -0.11
C ASN A 190 -2.31 -7.66 -1.63
N LEU A 191 -2.23 -8.77 -2.39
CA LEU A 191 -2.38 -8.74 -3.85
C LEU A 191 -3.83 -8.75 -4.31
N ALA A 192 -4.69 -9.49 -3.63
CA ALA A 192 -6.07 -9.68 -4.07
C ALA A 192 -7.06 -8.86 -3.24
N TYR A 193 -6.88 -8.81 -1.92
CA TYR A 193 -7.81 -8.21 -0.98
C TYR A 193 -7.05 -7.77 0.28
N PRO A 194 -6.69 -6.47 0.42
CA PRO A 194 -6.04 -5.96 1.61
C PRO A 194 -6.98 -6.07 2.81
N LEU A 195 -6.91 -7.19 3.51
CA LEU A 195 -7.62 -7.39 4.76
C LEU A 195 -6.76 -6.87 5.91
N PRO A 196 -7.40 -6.29 6.93
CA PRO A 196 -6.74 -6.10 8.21
C PRO A 196 -6.10 -7.40 8.68
N SER A 197 -4.86 -7.33 9.16
CA SER A 197 -4.06 -8.50 9.54
C SER A 197 -4.79 -9.48 10.48
N GLY A 198 -5.62 -8.96 11.38
CA GLY A 198 -6.43 -9.78 12.30
C GLY A 198 -7.49 -10.64 11.60
N LEU A 199 -8.11 -10.15 10.52
CA LEU A 199 -9.07 -10.96 9.74
C LEU A 199 -8.37 -12.01 8.88
N ALA A 200 -7.18 -11.71 8.38
CA ALA A 200 -6.37 -12.67 7.67
C ALA A 200 -5.94 -13.85 8.58
N VAL A 201 -5.49 -13.54 9.80
CA VAL A 201 -5.16 -14.57 10.81
C VAL A 201 -6.38 -15.40 11.18
N LYS A 202 -7.55 -14.79 11.39
CA LYS A 202 -8.78 -15.52 11.68
C LYS A 202 -9.16 -16.46 10.54
N PHE A 203 -9.14 -15.97 9.31
CA PHE A 203 -9.44 -16.78 8.12
C PHE A 203 -8.50 -17.98 8.00
N LEU A 204 -7.20 -17.78 8.23
CA LEU A 204 -6.22 -18.87 8.23
C LEU A 204 -6.47 -19.89 9.34
N ASN A 205 -6.74 -19.43 10.56
CA ASN A 205 -7.05 -20.30 11.67
C ASN A 205 -8.29 -21.16 11.36
N ASP A 206 -9.32 -20.57 10.76
CA ASP A 206 -10.50 -21.29 10.34
C ASP A 206 -10.19 -22.33 9.26
N GLN A 207 -9.33 -22.02 8.28
CA GLN A 207 -8.91 -22.95 7.23
C GLN A 207 -7.93 -24.01 7.73
N THR A 208 -7.00 -23.66 8.61
CA THR A 208 -6.08 -24.65 9.22
C THR A 208 -6.80 -25.61 10.14
N THR A 209 -7.83 -25.18 10.85
CA THR A 209 -8.72 -26.03 11.63
C THR A 209 -9.49 -26.99 10.72
N TYR A 210 -9.99 -26.51 9.58
CA TYR A 210 -10.69 -27.33 8.58
C TYR A 210 -9.76 -28.39 7.93
N LEU A 211 -8.48 -28.05 7.73
CA LEU A 211 -7.49 -28.98 7.15
C LEU A 211 -6.83 -29.91 8.19
N GLY A 212 -7.27 -29.91 9.43
CA GLY A 212 -6.71 -30.74 10.52
C GLY A 212 -5.30 -30.27 10.95
N CYS A 213 -4.91 -29.05 10.61
CA CYS A 213 -3.67 -28.43 11.04
C CYS A 213 -3.94 -27.59 12.28
N GLN A 214 -3.44 -27.98 13.44
CA GLN A 214 -3.38 -27.09 14.59
C GLN A 214 -2.19 -26.15 14.43
N LEU A 215 -2.45 -24.83 14.44
CA LEU A 215 -1.43 -23.81 14.66
C LEU A 215 -1.20 -23.78 16.17
N GLU A 216 -0.10 -24.35 16.64
CA GLU A 216 0.42 -24.12 17.99
C GLU A 216 1.12 -22.77 18.06
#